data_85f74f602bf330592761ad332bb56613
#
_entry.id   85f74f602bf330592761ad332bb56613
#
_cell.length_a   1.000
_cell.length_b   1.000
_cell.length_c   1.000
_cell.angle_alpha   90.00
_cell.angle_beta   90.00
_cell.angle_gamma   90.00
#
_symmetry.space_group_name_H-M   'P 1'
#
loop_
_entity.id
_entity.type
_entity.pdbx_description
1 polymer ?
#
loop_
_entity_poly.entity_id
_entity_poly.type
_entity_poly.pdbx_seq_one_letter_code
_entity_poly.pdbx_strand_id
1 'polypeptide(L)'
;MKTVRNATPAEEAAAIATLTLAFSIDPATRWTWPNAQDYLNAFPRFAKAFGGAGFAKGGAHIIGDHAGTALWLPPGTEADGGALGELMRTTASPQSMRDGMQVMQQMANYHPREAHWYLPLIGIDPKHQGKGLGGALLDHALEICDRDGALAYLESSNPRNVPLYQRHGFEILGQIQFGSSPTLVPMLRRPQRRPLD
;
A
#
# COMPACT_ATOMS: atom_id res chain seq x y z
N MET A 1 -10.13 18.16 13.48
CA MET A 1 -9.72 16.87 14.10
C MET A 1 -9.24 15.95 13.00
N LYS A 2 -8.21 15.13 13.26
CA LYS A 2 -7.67 14.12 12.30
C LYS A 2 -8.53 12.85 12.36
N THR A 3 -9.80 12.93 11.94
CA THR A 3 -10.70 11.78 11.99
C THR A 3 -10.46 10.88 10.79
N VAL A 4 -10.10 9.64 11.04
CA VAL A 4 -10.05 8.56 10.04
C VAL A 4 -11.43 7.92 9.97
N ARG A 5 -11.86 7.58 8.77
CA ARG A 5 -13.10 6.87 8.52
C ARG A 5 -12.98 5.95 7.30
N ASN A 6 -13.89 5.03 7.17
CA ASN A 6 -14.01 4.23 5.96
C ASN A 6 -14.41 5.13 4.77
N ALA A 7 -13.75 4.90 3.64
CA ALA A 7 -14.17 5.48 2.37
C ALA A 7 -15.40 4.74 1.84
N THR A 8 -16.34 5.48 1.28
CA THR A 8 -17.46 4.91 0.54
C THR A 8 -17.05 4.54 -0.89
N PRO A 9 -17.76 3.64 -1.59
CA PRO A 9 -17.48 3.35 -3.00
C PRO A 9 -17.53 4.59 -3.91
N ALA A 10 -18.36 5.58 -3.59
CA ALA A 10 -18.46 6.84 -4.35
C ALA A 10 -17.19 7.70 -4.21
N GLU A 11 -16.38 7.48 -3.18
CA GLU A 11 -15.14 8.22 -2.92
C GLU A 11 -13.89 7.54 -3.52
N GLU A 12 -14.03 6.39 -4.18
CA GLU A 12 -12.91 5.64 -4.78
C GLU A 12 -12.04 6.52 -5.67
N ALA A 13 -12.64 7.29 -6.57
CA ALA A 13 -11.90 8.14 -7.48
C ALA A 13 -11.08 9.24 -6.76
N ALA A 14 -11.65 9.89 -5.74
CA ALA A 14 -10.96 10.91 -4.95
C ALA A 14 -9.82 10.29 -4.09
N ALA A 15 -10.06 9.14 -3.49
CA ALA A 15 -9.06 8.40 -2.73
C ALA A 15 -7.87 7.96 -3.60
N ILE A 16 -8.13 7.45 -4.81
CA ILE A 16 -7.10 7.09 -5.79
C ILE A 16 -6.34 8.32 -6.28
N ALA A 17 -7.02 9.46 -6.49
CA ALA A 17 -6.35 10.71 -6.85
C ALA A 17 -5.36 11.16 -5.76
N THR A 18 -5.72 11.06 -4.49
CA THR A 18 -4.81 11.32 -3.36
C THR A 18 -3.58 10.41 -3.40
N LEU A 19 -3.78 9.11 -3.62
CA LEU A 19 -2.67 8.16 -3.76
C LEU A 19 -1.80 8.50 -4.97
N THR A 20 -2.39 8.89 -6.09
CA THR A 20 -1.65 9.31 -7.29
C THR A 20 -0.71 10.48 -7.00
N LEU A 21 -1.16 11.48 -6.24
CA LEU A 21 -0.29 12.57 -5.79
C LEU A 21 0.80 12.10 -4.83
N ALA A 22 0.44 11.26 -3.86
CA ALA A 22 1.35 10.78 -2.83
C ALA A 22 2.51 9.93 -3.40
N PHE A 23 2.22 9.11 -4.42
CA PHE A 23 3.18 8.21 -5.05
C PHE A 23 3.93 8.83 -6.24
N SER A 24 3.70 10.11 -6.56
CA SER A 24 4.32 10.79 -7.70
C SER A 24 5.86 10.84 -7.67
N ILE A 25 6.46 10.66 -6.51
CA ILE A 25 7.90 10.57 -6.29
C ILE A 25 8.35 9.24 -5.68
N ASP A 26 7.46 8.25 -5.61
CA ASP A 26 7.80 6.93 -5.06
C ASP A 26 8.80 6.19 -5.97
N PRO A 27 9.88 5.62 -5.39
CA PRO A 27 10.92 4.97 -6.19
C PRO A 27 10.41 3.84 -7.09
N ALA A 28 9.52 2.97 -6.59
CA ALA A 28 9.05 1.81 -7.33
C ALA A 28 8.12 2.21 -8.47
N THR A 29 7.18 3.12 -8.22
CA THR A 29 6.25 3.57 -9.24
C THR A 29 6.92 4.41 -10.31
N ARG A 30 7.93 5.24 -9.94
CA ARG A 30 8.71 6.03 -10.89
C ARG A 30 9.75 5.21 -11.66
N TRP A 31 10.20 4.11 -11.11
CA TRP A 31 10.99 3.12 -11.86
C TRP A 31 10.14 2.39 -12.90
N THR A 32 8.90 2.04 -12.55
CA THR A 32 7.96 1.38 -13.46
C THR A 32 7.51 2.32 -14.59
N TRP A 33 7.14 3.55 -14.23
CA TRP A 33 6.65 4.59 -15.14
C TRP A 33 7.48 5.87 -14.97
N PRO A 34 8.69 5.95 -15.56
CA PRO A 34 9.58 7.11 -15.41
C PRO A 34 9.04 8.38 -16.07
N ASN A 35 8.26 8.25 -17.16
CA ASN A 35 7.59 9.38 -17.79
C ASN A 35 6.39 9.83 -16.95
N ALA A 36 6.22 11.15 -16.80
CA ALA A 36 5.14 11.70 -15.97
C ALA A 36 3.74 11.40 -16.52
N GLN A 37 3.56 11.46 -17.84
CA GLN A 37 2.27 11.19 -18.46
C GLN A 37 1.90 9.71 -18.36
N ASP A 38 2.87 8.82 -18.57
CA ASP A 38 2.67 7.38 -18.41
C ASP A 38 2.29 7.04 -16.96
N TYR A 39 2.98 7.65 -15.98
CA TYR A 39 2.64 7.52 -14.57
C TYR A 39 1.20 7.96 -14.28
N LEU A 40 0.82 9.16 -14.71
CA LEU A 40 -0.52 9.70 -14.47
C LEU A 40 -1.63 8.86 -15.12
N ASN A 41 -1.35 8.23 -16.25
CA ASN A 41 -2.29 7.35 -16.94
C ASN A 41 -2.37 5.95 -16.32
N ALA A 42 -1.24 5.42 -15.85
CA ALA A 42 -1.15 4.04 -15.37
C ALA A 42 -1.45 3.90 -13.86
N PHE A 43 -0.94 4.82 -13.02
CA PHE A 43 -1.02 4.67 -11.57
C PHE A 43 -2.46 4.59 -11.02
N PRO A 44 -3.45 5.37 -11.48
CA PRO A 44 -4.82 5.21 -10.99
C PRO A 44 -5.40 3.81 -11.26
N ARG A 45 -5.08 3.21 -12.41
CA ARG A 45 -5.48 1.85 -12.76
C ARG A 45 -4.75 0.81 -11.90
N PHE A 46 -3.46 1.05 -11.66
CA PHE A 46 -2.66 0.25 -10.76
C PHE A 46 -3.23 0.28 -9.33
N ALA A 47 -3.50 1.45 -8.78
CA ALA A 47 -4.04 1.60 -7.43
C ALA A 47 -5.39 0.90 -7.28
N LYS A 48 -6.26 0.99 -8.30
CA LYS A 48 -7.54 0.29 -8.34
C LYS A 48 -7.36 -1.22 -8.38
N ALA A 49 -6.50 -1.74 -9.24
CA ALA A 49 -6.27 -3.18 -9.36
C ALA A 49 -5.55 -3.76 -8.13
N PHE A 50 -4.61 -3.00 -7.54
CA PHE A 50 -3.76 -3.47 -6.44
C PHE A 50 -4.43 -3.40 -5.06
N GLY A 51 -5.23 -2.35 -4.79
CA GLY A 51 -5.84 -2.13 -3.47
C GLY A 51 -7.36 -1.87 -3.50
N GLY A 52 -7.97 -1.75 -4.68
CA GLY A 52 -9.36 -1.31 -4.83
C GLY A 52 -10.39 -2.26 -4.23
N ALA A 53 -10.08 -3.56 -4.10
CA ALA A 53 -10.96 -4.51 -3.42
C ALA A 53 -11.26 -4.09 -1.97
N GLY A 54 -10.37 -3.30 -1.34
CA GLY A 54 -10.57 -2.74 0.00
C GLY A 54 -11.83 -1.87 0.14
N PHE A 55 -12.26 -1.17 -0.92
CA PHE A 55 -13.49 -0.36 -0.86
C PHE A 55 -14.74 -1.18 -0.57
N ALA A 56 -14.87 -2.33 -1.22
CA ALA A 56 -16.02 -3.22 -1.03
C ALA A 56 -15.93 -4.04 0.27
N LYS A 57 -14.74 -4.13 0.88
CA LYS A 57 -14.44 -4.99 2.03
C LYS A 57 -14.21 -4.21 3.34
N GLY A 58 -14.42 -2.88 3.34
CA GLY A 58 -14.22 -2.03 4.52
C GLY A 58 -12.77 -1.77 4.89
N GLY A 59 -11.82 -2.04 3.98
CA GLY A 59 -10.39 -1.80 4.17
C GLY A 59 -9.88 -0.49 3.56
N ALA A 60 -10.73 0.30 2.90
CA ALA A 60 -10.34 1.60 2.40
C ALA A 60 -10.61 2.68 3.45
N HIS A 61 -9.56 3.38 3.88
CA HIS A 61 -9.65 4.43 4.91
C HIS A 61 -9.16 5.76 4.34
N ILE A 62 -9.86 6.84 4.71
CA ILE A 62 -9.49 8.22 4.38
C ILE A 62 -9.40 9.06 5.65
N ILE A 63 -8.58 10.10 5.59
CA ILE A 63 -8.41 11.06 6.68
C ILE A 63 -8.67 12.48 6.19
N GLY A 64 -9.44 13.25 6.96
CA GLY A 64 -9.85 14.60 6.60
C GLY A 64 -10.67 14.62 5.31
N ASP A 65 -10.58 15.71 4.57
CA ASP A 65 -11.15 15.84 3.21
C ASP A 65 -10.16 15.31 2.18
N HIS A 66 -10.03 13.96 2.11
CA HIS A 66 -9.07 13.25 1.26
C HIS A 66 -7.61 13.70 1.40
N ALA A 67 -7.21 14.20 2.59
CA ALA A 67 -5.82 14.57 2.84
C ALA A 67 -4.86 13.36 2.88
N GLY A 68 -5.40 12.17 3.04
CA GLY A 68 -4.66 10.92 2.98
C GLY A 68 -5.60 9.72 2.81
N THR A 69 -5.04 8.64 2.26
CA THR A 69 -5.75 7.39 1.97
C THR A 69 -4.87 6.20 2.31
N ALA A 70 -5.46 5.16 2.90
CA ALA A 70 -4.87 3.84 3.05
C ALA A 70 -5.84 2.80 2.47
N LEU A 71 -5.33 1.92 1.63
CA LEU A 71 -6.07 0.77 1.12
C LEU A 71 -5.50 -0.47 1.77
N TRP A 72 -6.35 -1.19 2.48
CA TRP A 72 -6.06 -2.47 3.10
C TRP A 72 -6.91 -3.56 2.46
N LEU A 73 -6.31 -4.72 2.31
CA LEU A 73 -7.00 -5.95 1.91
C LEU A 73 -7.17 -6.82 3.15
N PRO A 74 -8.42 -7.05 3.61
CA PRO A 74 -8.70 -7.98 4.70
C PRO A 74 -8.29 -9.42 4.38
N PRO A 75 -8.10 -10.29 5.38
CA PRO A 75 -7.80 -11.70 5.18
C PRO A 75 -8.70 -12.36 4.13
N GLY A 76 -8.09 -13.11 3.21
CA GLY A 76 -8.80 -13.77 2.10
C GLY A 76 -9.24 -12.86 0.96
N THR A 77 -8.76 -11.60 0.96
CA THR A 77 -8.98 -10.67 -0.16
C THR A 77 -7.67 -10.48 -0.92
N GLU A 78 -7.72 -10.59 -2.23
CA GLU A 78 -6.54 -10.47 -3.10
C GLU A 78 -6.67 -9.26 -4.03
N ALA A 79 -5.52 -8.79 -4.51
CA ALA A 79 -5.46 -7.83 -5.62
C ALA A 79 -5.97 -8.46 -6.92
N ASP A 80 -6.43 -7.64 -7.85
CA ASP A 80 -6.80 -8.10 -9.20
C ASP A 80 -5.53 -8.37 -10.03
N GLY A 81 -4.98 -9.58 -9.89
CA GLY A 81 -3.78 -10.01 -10.60
C GLY A 81 -3.92 -9.97 -12.11
N GLY A 82 -5.13 -10.22 -12.65
CA GLY A 82 -5.42 -10.15 -14.09
C GLY A 82 -5.28 -8.72 -14.61
N ALA A 83 -5.93 -7.76 -13.95
CA ALA A 83 -5.84 -6.35 -14.31
C ALA A 83 -4.42 -5.79 -14.12
N LEU A 84 -3.70 -6.20 -13.07
CA LEU A 84 -2.30 -5.83 -12.85
C LEU A 84 -1.39 -6.33 -13.97
N GLY A 85 -1.52 -7.61 -14.33
CA GLY A 85 -0.73 -8.22 -15.41
C GLY A 85 -0.96 -7.52 -16.76
N GLU A 86 -2.22 -7.25 -17.11
CA GLU A 86 -2.57 -6.53 -18.34
C GLU A 86 -2.06 -5.08 -18.34
N LEU A 87 -2.18 -4.38 -17.20
CA LEU A 87 -1.65 -3.03 -17.07
C LEU A 87 -0.13 -3.01 -17.28
N MET A 88 0.60 -3.88 -16.60
CA MET A 88 2.07 -3.96 -16.73
C MET A 88 2.47 -4.28 -18.17
N ARG A 89 1.79 -5.24 -18.81
CA ARG A 89 2.06 -5.64 -20.20
C ARG A 89 1.87 -4.48 -21.19
N THR A 90 0.94 -3.58 -20.94
CA THR A 90 0.57 -2.50 -21.86
C THR A 90 1.25 -1.17 -21.56
N THR A 91 1.82 -0.99 -20.36
CA THR A 91 2.35 0.33 -19.94
C THR A 91 3.79 0.31 -19.43
N ALA A 92 4.30 -0.82 -18.96
CA ALA A 92 5.67 -0.91 -18.48
C ALA A 92 6.66 -1.15 -19.65
N SER A 93 7.91 -0.70 -19.47
CA SER A 93 8.96 -1.05 -20.42
C SER A 93 9.24 -2.56 -20.40
N PRO A 94 9.77 -3.15 -21.50
CA PRO A 94 10.13 -4.57 -21.49
C PRO A 94 11.12 -4.95 -20.39
N GLN A 95 12.02 -4.04 -19.99
CA GLN A 95 12.96 -4.27 -18.88
C GLN A 95 12.26 -4.23 -17.55
N SER A 96 11.43 -3.19 -17.27
CA SER A 96 10.66 -3.09 -16.02
C SER A 96 9.67 -4.24 -15.86
N MET A 97 9.12 -4.74 -16.97
CA MET A 97 8.25 -5.92 -16.98
C MET A 97 9.00 -7.18 -16.52
N ARG A 98 10.19 -7.45 -17.11
CA ARG A 98 11.01 -8.62 -16.73
C ARG A 98 11.47 -8.56 -15.29
N ASP A 99 12.04 -7.42 -14.86
CA ASP A 99 12.56 -7.24 -13.51
C ASP A 99 11.40 -7.26 -12.50
N GLY A 100 10.26 -6.63 -12.84
CA GLY A 100 9.06 -6.61 -12.01
C GLY A 100 8.47 -8.00 -11.77
N MET A 101 8.49 -8.91 -12.74
CA MET A 101 8.06 -10.30 -12.55
C MET A 101 8.91 -11.00 -11.48
N GLN A 102 10.23 -10.78 -11.47
CA GLN A 102 11.13 -11.36 -10.46
C GLN A 102 10.92 -10.73 -9.08
N VAL A 103 10.65 -9.42 -9.04
CA VAL A 103 10.26 -8.72 -7.81
C VAL A 103 8.97 -9.33 -7.24
N MET A 104 7.93 -9.50 -8.05
CA MET A 104 6.67 -10.13 -7.63
C MET A 104 6.86 -11.56 -7.11
N GLN A 105 7.74 -12.35 -7.75
CA GLN A 105 8.06 -13.70 -7.26
C GLN A 105 8.75 -13.65 -5.89
N GLN A 106 9.65 -12.70 -5.66
CA GLN A 106 10.26 -12.51 -4.35
C GLN A 106 9.25 -12.04 -3.30
N MET A 107 8.33 -11.12 -3.65
CA MET A 107 7.24 -10.68 -2.75
C MET A 107 6.41 -11.87 -2.27
N ALA A 108 6.05 -12.78 -3.16
CA ALA A 108 5.29 -13.98 -2.83
C ALA A 108 5.99 -14.89 -1.77
N ASN A 109 7.34 -14.88 -1.71
CA ASN A 109 8.08 -15.64 -0.72
C ASN A 109 8.01 -15.04 0.70
N TYR A 110 7.78 -13.74 0.81
CA TYR A 110 7.64 -13.02 2.10
C TYR A 110 6.19 -12.91 2.55
N HIS A 111 5.24 -13.04 1.63
CA HIS A 111 3.83 -12.91 1.94
C HIS A 111 3.40 -13.99 2.96
N PRO A 112 2.79 -13.62 4.11
CA PRO A 112 2.41 -14.58 5.13
C PRO A 112 1.41 -15.61 4.59
N ARG A 113 1.56 -16.88 5.00
CA ARG A 113 0.58 -17.93 4.68
C ARG A 113 -0.62 -17.89 5.60
N GLU A 114 -0.44 -17.36 6.80
CA GLU A 114 -1.51 -17.15 7.77
C GLU A 114 -2.43 -16.02 7.32
N ALA A 115 -3.67 -16.06 7.80
CA ALA A 115 -4.64 -14.99 7.57
C ALA A 115 -4.09 -13.66 8.09
N HIS A 116 -4.04 -12.66 7.23
CA HIS A 116 -3.46 -11.36 7.55
C HIS A 116 -4.16 -10.21 6.80
N TRP A 117 -4.03 -9.02 7.33
CA TRP A 117 -4.35 -7.78 6.64
C TRP A 117 -3.14 -7.36 5.79
N TYR A 118 -3.36 -7.10 4.52
CA TYR A 118 -2.33 -6.58 3.62
C TYR A 118 -2.53 -5.11 3.33
N LEU A 119 -1.48 -4.29 3.44
CA LEU A 119 -1.47 -2.87 3.08
C LEU A 119 -0.77 -2.65 1.75
N PRO A 120 -1.46 -2.74 0.60
CA PRO A 120 -0.86 -2.44 -0.70
C PRO A 120 -0.49 -0.96 -0.86
N LEU A 121 -1.33 -0.03 -0.40
CA LEU A 121 -1.12 1.39 -0.64
C LEU A 121 -1.53 2.24 0.57
N ILE A 122 -0.63 3.16 0.97
CA ILE A 122 -0.91 4.25 1.90
C ILE A 122 -0.22 5.51 1.42
N GLY A 123 -0.93 6.63 1.36
CA GLY A 123 -0.37 7.88 0.89
C GLY A 123 -1.06 9.11 1.50
N ILE A 124 -0.26 10.15 1.70
CA ILE A 124 -0.72 11.46 2.17
C ILE A 124 -0.45 12.48 1.06
N ASP A 125 -1.45 13.28 0.72
CA ASP A 125 -1.29 14.41 -0.20
C ASP A 125 -0.05 15.23 0.22
N PRO A 126 0.88 15.52 -0.70
CA PRO A 126 2.11 16.26 -0.40
C PRO A 126 1.91 17.53 0.43
N LYS A 127 0.81 18.26 0.24
CA LYS A 127 0.46 19.45 1.03
C LYS A 127 0.17 19.16 2.50
N HIS A 128 -0.12 17.92 2.83
CA HIS A 128 -0.56 17.49 4.15
C HIS A 128 0.44 16.56 4.85
N GLN A 129 1.59 16.27 4.23
CA GLN A 129 2.68 15.49 4.83
C GLN A 129 3.29 16.19 6.06
N GLY A 130 4.02 15.43 6.88
CA GLY A 130 4.67 15.95 8.09
C GLY A 130 3.73 16.27 9.26
N LYS A 131 2.41 16.02 9.13
CA LYS A 131 1.40 16.33 10.15
C LYS A 131 0.91 15.11 10.94
N GLY A 132 1.59 13.96 10.80
CA GLY A 132 1.24 12.71 11.48
C GLY A 132 -0.02 12.00 10.93
N LEU A 133 -0.49 12.36 9.71
CA LEU A 133 -1.71 11.76 9.15
C LEU A 133 -1.50 10.30 8.74
N GLY A 134 -0.30 9.94 8.26
CA GLY A 134 0.04 8.55 7.92
C GLY A 134 0.01 7.64 9.15
N GLY A 135 0.53 8.11 10.28
CA GLY A 135 0.42 7.40 11.55
C GLY A 135 -1.03 7.17 11.97
N ALA A 136 -1.87 8.22 11.90
CA ALA A 136 -3.27 8.09 12.26
C ALA A 136 -4.05 7.10 11.37
N LEU A 137 -3.72 7.02 10.06
CA LEU A 137 -4.28 6.01 9.15
C LEU A 137 -3.83 4.59 9.53
N LEU A 138 -2.56 4.42 9.92
CA LEU A 138 -2.04 3.14 10.40
C LEU A 138 -2.70 2.74 11.71
N ASP A 139 -2.74 3.62 12.71
CA ASP A 139 -3.33 3.35 14.03
C ASP A 139 -4.77 2.85 13.89
N HIS A 140 -5.58 3.50 13.05
CA HIS A 140 -6.99 3.12 12.83
C HIS A 140 -7.14 1.69 12.32
N ALA A 141 -6.33 1.29 11.32
CA ALA A 141 -6.40 -0.07 10.77
C ALA A 141 -5.78 -1.11 11.71
N LEU A 142 -4.70 -0.74 12.40
CA LEU A 142 -4.01 -1.64 13.33
C LEU A 142 -4.83 -1.91 14.59
N GLU A 143 -5.71 -1.00 15.02
CA GLU A 143 -6.71 -1.28 16.06
C GLU A 143 -7.66 -2.41 15.66
N ILE A 144 -8.02 -2.50 14.36
CA ILE A 144 -8.84 -3.59 13.83
C ILE A 144 -8.02 -4.91 13.87
N CYS A 145 -6.78 -4.88 13.39
CA CYS A 145 -5.89 -6.05 13.42
C CYS A 145 -5.69 -6.57 14.84
N ASP A 146 -5.47 -5.69 15.81
CA ASP A 146 -5.26 -6.05 17.22
C ASP A 146 -6.51 -6.66 17.86
N ARG A 147 -7.67 -6.07 17.62
CA ARG A 147 -8.96 -6.57 18.09
C ARG A 147 -9.24 -7.97 17.53
N ASP A 148 -8.95 -8.19 16.25
CA ASP A 148 -9.25 -9.43 15.55
C ASP A 148 -8.12 -10.48 15.72
N GLY A 149 -7.02 -10.14 16.41
CA GLY A 149 -5.86 -11.00 16.59
C GLY A 149 -5.13 -11.34 15.30
N ALA A 150 -5.22 -10.47 14.29
CA ALA A 150 -4.72 -10.71 12.94
C ALA A 150 -3.32 -10.10 12.71
N LEU A 151 -2.53 -10.76 11.89
CA LEU A 151 -1.28 -10.21 11.37
C LEU A 151 -1.57 -9.02 10.44
N ALA A 152 -0.61 -8.09 10.34
CA ALA A 152 -0.59 -7.04 9.32
C ALA A 152 0.71 -7.11 8.52
N TYR A 153 0.62 -7.01 7.20
CA TYR A 153 1.77 -7.14 6.30
C TYR A 153 1.80 -6.00 5.27
N LEU A 154 3.00 -5.61 4.86
CA LEU A 154 3.24 -4.63 3.79
C LEU A 154 4.61 -4.84 3.14
N GLU A 155 4.80 -4.27 1.94
CA GLU A 155 6.11 -4.00 1.37
C GLU A 155 6.31 -2.49 1.23
N SER A 156 7.29 -1.93 1.94
CA SER A 156 7.63 -0.52 1.80
C SER A 156 8.42 -0.28 0.53
N SER A 157 7.86 0.47 -0.41
CA SER A 157 8.51 0.88 -1.67
C SER A 157 9.46 2.07 -1.50
N ASN A 158 9.40 2.74 -0.34
CA ASN A 158 10.25 3.88 -0.04
C ASN A 158 10.94 3.68 1.32
N PRO A 159 12.29 3.57 1.36
CA PRO A 159 13.04 3.38 2.60
C PRO A 159 12.79 4.46 3.66
N ARG A 160 12.41 5.68 3.24
CA ARG A 160 12.08 6.78 4.18
C ARG A 160 10.84 6.48 5.04
N ASN A 161 9.98 5.57 4.60
CA ASN A 161 8.76 5.19 5.32
C ASN A 161 8.99 4.06 6.35
N VAL A 162 10.09 3.30 6.23
CA VAL A 162 10.39 2.18 7.13
C VAL A 162 10.36 2.58 8.61
N PRO A 163 10.95 3.72 9.05
CA PRO A 163 10.87 4.13 10.44
C PRO A 163 9.43 4.44 10.92
N LEU A 164 8.54 4.86 10.02
CA LEU A 164 7.13 5.03 10.36
C LEU A 164 6.50 3.68 10.71
N TYR A 165 6.65 2.67 9.88
CA TYR A 165 6.10 1.33 10.11
C TYR A 165 6.69 0.68 11.36
N GLN A 166 8.02 0.83 11.59
CA GLN A 166 8.66 0.30 12.79
C GLN A 166 8.08 0.90 14.08
N ARG A 167 7.77 2.21 14.11
CA ARG A 167 7.09 2.83 15.26
C ARG A 167 5.69 2.31 15.51
N HIS A 168 5.05 1.70 14.50
CA HIS A 168 3.75 1.04 14.61
C HIS A 168 3.88 -0.48 14.81
N GLY A 169 5.07 -0.98 15.16
CA GLY A 169 5.30 -2.37 15.54
C GLY A 169 5.57 -3.32 14.37
N PHE A 170 5.81 -2.82 13.16
CA PHE A 170 6.24 -3.65 12.05
C PHE A 170 7.72 -4.01 12.16
N GLU A 171 8.04 -5.26 11.91
CA GLU A 171 9.39 -5.80 11.85
C GLU A 171 9.80 -6.02 10.39
N ILE A 172 11.07 -5.72 10.06
CA ILE A 172 11.62 -5.97 8.73
C ILE A 172 11.86 -7.46 8.57
N LEU A 173 11.35 -8.06 7.50
CA LEU A 173 11.57 -9.47 7.16
C LEU A 173 12.78 -9.67 6.25
N GLY A 174 13.16 -8.67 5.48
CA GLY A 174 14.26 -8.75 4.51
C GLY A 174 14.24 -7.60 3.52
N GLN A 175 14.79 -7.86 2.33
CA GLN A 175 14.80 -6.94 1.21
C GLN A 175 14.45 -7.69 -0.07
N ILE A 176 13.73 -7.03 -0.95
CA ILE A 176 13.32 -7.51 -2.26
C ILE A 176 13.92 -6.58 -3.30
N GLN A 177 14.69 -7.13 -4.23
CA GLN A 177 15.25 -6.39 -5.35
C GLN A 177 15.63 -7.34 -6.47
N PHE A 178 15.46 -6.92 -7.70
CA PHE A 178 15.95 -7.64 -8.88
C PHE A 178 16.32 -6.68 -10.01
N GLY A 179 17.45 -6.93 -10.66
CA GLY A 179 17.94 -6.13 -11.80
C GLY A 179 18.05 -4.64 -11.43
N SER A 180 17.35 -3.79 -12.14
CA SER A 180 17.36 -2.34 -11.94
C SER A 180 16.25 -1.84 -10.99
N SER A 181 15.46 -2.76 -10.38
CA SER A 181 14.38 -2.34 -9.50
C SER A 181 14.90 -1.64 -8.23
N PRO A 182 14.19 -0.68 -7.67
CA PRO A 182 14.47 -0.21 -6.33
C PRO A 182 14.20 -1.31 -5.30
N THR A 183 14.81 -1.18 -4.14
CA THR A 183 14.60 -2.11 -3.02
C THR A 183 13.21 -1.90 -2.41
N LEU A 184 12.46 -2.98 -2.27
CA LEU A 184 11.26 -3.04 -1.43
C LEU A 184 11.62 -3.70 -0.10
N VAL A 185 10.99 -3.26 0.97
CA VAL A 185 11.22 -3.81 2.32
C VAL A 185 9.93 -4.48 2.80
N PRO A 186 9.85 -5.83 2.77
CA PRO A 186 8.74 -6.57 3.34
C PRO A 186 8.76 -6.46 4.86
N MET A 187 7.60 -6.16 5.45
CA MET A 187 7.47 -5.93 6.88
C MET A 187 6.21 -6.61 7.43
N LEU A 188 6.32 -7.19 8.60
CA LEU A 188 5.24 -7.89 9.28
C LEU A 188 5.02 -7.32 10.68
N ARG A 189 3.74 -7.19 11.08
CA ARG A 189 3.35 -6.85 12.43
C ARG A 189 2.46 -7.95 13.01
N ARG A 190 2.80 -8.39 14.21
CA ARG A 190 1.96 -9.26 15.02
C ARG A 190 0.93 -8.43 15.79
N PRO A 191 -0.30 -8.97 16.03
CA PRO A 191 -1.28 -8.26 16.83
C PRO A 191 -0.74 -7.98 18.23
N GLN A 192 -1.00 -6.77 18.71
CA GLN A 192 -0.61 -6.35 20.05
C GLN A 192 -1.84 -6.51 20.96
N ARG A 193 -1.73 -7.38 21.97
CA ARG A 193 -2.78 -7.49 23.00
C ARG A 193 -2.78 -6.20 23.80
N ARG A 194 -3.89 -5.46 23.79
CA ARG A 194 -4.11 -4.47 24.86
C ARG A 194 -4.17 -5.22 26.19
N PRO A 195 -3.49 -4.73 27.26
CA PRO A 195 -3.76 -5.22 28.60
C PRO A 195 -5.29 -5.10 28.83
N LEU A 196 -5.88 -6.16 29.34
CA LEU A 196 -7.23 -6.11 29.85
C LEU A 196 -7.17 -5.20 31.10
N ASP A 197 -7.76 -4.00 31.00
CA ASP A 197 -8.00 -3.14 32.15
C ASP A 197 -9.04 -3.78 33.09
#